data_14f202d8476dc7383f07df50e4e8e555
#
_entry.id   14f202d8476dc7383f07df50e4e8e555
#
_cell.length_a   1.000
_cell.length_b   1.000
_cell.length_c   1.000
_cell.angle_alpha   90.00
_cell.angle_beta   90.00
_cell.angle_gamma   90.00
#
_symmetry.space_group_name_H-M   'P 1'
#
loop_
_entity.id
_entity.type
_entity.pdbx_description
1 polymer ?
#
loop_
_entity_poly.entity_id
_entity_poly.type
_entity_poly.pdbx_seq_one_letter_code
_entity_poly.pdbx_strand_id
1 'polypeptide(L)'
;MSTDIFATILGLAGLPAMPDQHVDGVDLAPLLEGKTSKLAREALYFHMPHYHHINTMGPAGAIRAGDYRLIEVFETGKKELYNLRKDIGESHDLTAEKPELVTKLSRMLEQWRQDTGSKIATVNPDYTPGKAWR
;
A
#
# COMPACT_ATOMS: atom_id res chain seq x y z
N MET A 1 9.11 -3.24 -4.51
CA MET A 1 8.13 -2.51 -5.36
C MET A 1 8.84 -2.03 -6.61
N SER A 2 8.12 -1.62 -7.67
CA SER A 2 8.75 -1.04 -8.88
C SER A 2 9.57 0.21 -8.57
N THR A 3 9.18 0.99 -7.58
CA THR A 3 9.94 2.15 -7.05
C THR A 3 11.34 1.80 -6.55
N ASP A 4 11.57 0.55 -6.15
CA ASP A 4 12.87 0.11 -5.62
C ASP A 4 13.91 -0.18 -6.71
N ILE A 5 13.47 -0.37 -7.97
CA ILE A 5 14.34 -0.81 -9.08
C ILE A 5 15.45 0.20 -9.31
N PHE A 6 15.12 1.49 -9.37
CA PHE A 6 16.11 2.53 -9.65
C PHE A 6 17.19 2.60 -8.56
N ALA A 7 16.78 2.67 -7.29
CA ALA A 7 17.72 2.68 -6.17
C ALA A 7 18.59 1.42 -6.13
N THR A 8 18.01 0.26 -6.43
CA THR A 8 18.73 -1.02 -6.47
C THR A 8 19.76 -1.08 -7.61
N ILE A 9 19.41 -0.57 -8.79
CA ILE A 9 20.38 -0.48 -9.91
C ILE A 9 21.57 0.38 -9.54
N LEU A 10 21.34 1.54 -8.92
CA LEU A 10 22.44 2.39 -8.44
C LEU A 10 23.32 1.64 -7.44
N GLY A 11 22.72 0.96 -6.45
CA GLY A 11 23.45 0.17 -5.45
C GLY A 11 24.30 -0.94 -6.08
N LEU A 12 23.71 -1.73 -6.99
CA LEU A 12 24.42 -2.81 -7.69
C LEU A 12 25.53 -2.28 -8.63
N ALA A 13 25.36 -1.10 -9.19
CA ALA A 13 26.38 -0.46 -10.03
C ALA A 13 27.48 0.26 -9.23
N GLY A 14 27.40 0.28 -7.89
CA GLY A 14 28.33 1.02 -7.03
C GLY A 14 28.24 2.54 -7.20
N LEU A 15 27.10 3.03 -7.69
CA LEU A 15 26.85 4.46 -7.87
C LEU A 15 26.24 5.08 -6.60
N PRO A 16 26.44 6.38 -6.37
CA PRO A 16 25.85 7.05 -5.21
C PRO A 16 24.31 7.08 -5.30
N ALA A 17 23.66 6.97 -4.15
CA ALA A 17 22.20 7.13 -4.07
C ALA A 17 21.76 8.54 -4.50
N MET A 18 20.59 8.63 -5.09
CA MET A 18 19.97 9.88 -5.55
C MET A 18 18.61 10.08 -4.86
N PRO A 19 18.59 10.39 -3.54
CA PRO A 19 17.37 10.40 -2.72
C PRO A 19 16.27 11.34 -3.24
N ASP A 20 16.66 12.44 -3.87
CA ASP A 20 15.69 13.38 -4.49
C ASP A 20 14.95 12.79 -5.71
N GLN A 21 15.46 11.68 -6.27
CA GLN A 21 14.88 11.02 -7.44
C GLN A 21 14.17 9.71 -7.08
N HIS A 22 14.55 9.04 -6.00
CA HIS A 22 13.93 7.79 -5.56
C HIS A 22 13.31 7.92 -4.15
N VAL A 23 12.47 8.93 -3.97
CA VAL A 23 11.86 9.33 -2.67
C VAL A 23 11.23 8.13 -1.95
N ASP A 24 10.54 7.25 -2.67
CA ASP A 24 9.85 6.07 -2.11
C ASP A 24 10.63 4.76 -2.28
N GLY A 25 11.74 4.80 -3.03
CA GLY A 25 12.53 3.62 -3.37
C GLY A 25 13.57 3.30 -2.31
N VAL A 26 13.78 2.03 -2.02
CA VAL A 26 14.91 1.55 -1.22
C VAL A 26 15.83 0.67 -2.05
N ASP A 27 17.12 0.74 -1.75
CA ASP A 27 18.13 -0.14 -2.35
C ASP A 27 17.97 -1.57 -1.82
N LEU A 28 17.69 -2.51 -2.71
CA LEU A 28 17.58 -3.94 -2.40
C LEU A 28 18.91 -4.68 -2.60
N ALA A 29 19.96 -4.04 -3.10
CA ALA A 29 21.25 -4.69 -3.38
C ALA A 29 21.81 -5.41 -2.15
N PRO A 30 21.83 -4.84 -0.93
CA PRO A 30 22.34 -5.53 0.25
C PRO A 30 21.53 -6.80 0.60
N LEU A 31 20.21 -6.80 0.31
CA LEU A 31 19.35 -7.97 0.51
C LEU A 31 19.63 -9.04 -0.54
N LEU A 32 19.76 -8.65 -1.82
CA LEU A 32 20.04 -9.57 -2.93
C LEU A 32 21.43 -10.21 -2.82
N GLU A 33 22.39 -9.49 -2.28
CA GLU A 33 23.75 -9.97 -2.02
C GLU A 33 23.87 -10.77 -0.72
N GLY A 34 22.80 -10.92 0.05
CA GLY A 34 22.81 -11.64 1.33
C GLY A 34 23.53 -10.91 2.47
N LYS A 35 23.85 -9.62 2.31
CA LYS A 35 24.49 -8.80 3.34
C LYS A 35 23.57 -8.40 4.48
N THR A 36 22.25 -8.42 4.22
CA THR A 36 21.21 -8.17 5.23
C THR A 36 20.00 -9.07 4.98
N SER A 37 19.25 -9.35 6.04
CA SER A 37 17.96 -10.05 5.97
C SER A 37 16.76 -9.11 6.14
N LYS A 38 16.99 -7.81 6.30
CA LYS A 38 15.94 -6.82 6.55
C LYS A 38 16.13 -5.59 5.68
N LEU A 39 15.04 -5.03 5.22
CA LEU A 39 15.01 -3.73 4.54
C LEU A 39 14.79 -2.60 5.55
N ALA A 40 15.35 -1.43 5.25
CA ALA A 40 15.09 -0.19 5.99
C ALA A 40 13.72 0.41 5.61
N ARG A 41 12.68 -0.42 5.72
CA ARG A 41 11.30 -0.04 5.41
C ARG A 41 10.36 -0.72 6.40
N GLU A 42 9.55 0.07 7.09
CA GLU A 42 8.58 -0.43 8.06
C GLU A 42 7.34 -1.01 7.37
N ALA A 43 6.87 -0.36 6.31
CA ALA A 43 5.65 -0.74 5.61
C ALA A 43 5.71 -0.45 4.10
N LEU A 44 4.81 -1.10 3.36
CA LEU A 44 4.47 -0.80 1.97
C LEU A 44 3.07 -0.22 1.94
N TYR A 45 2.89 0.87 1.19
CA TYR A 45 1.61 1.55 1.05
C TYR A 45 1.12 1.45 -0.39
N PHE A 46 -0.19 1.34 -0.54
CA PHE A 46 -0.87 1.23 -1.83
C PHE A 46 -2.08 2.18 -1.82
N HIS A 47 -2.25 2.93 -2.91
CA HIS A 47 -3.32 3.88 -3.04
C HIS A 47 -3.89 3.83 -4.45
N MET A 48 -5.16 3.45 -4.56
CA MET A 48 -5.88 3.35 -5.82
C MET A 48 -7.21 4.11 -5.70
N PRO A 49 -7.21 5.44 -5.92
CA PRO A 49 -8.38 6.28 -5.66
C PRO A 49 -9.41 6.28 -6.80
N HIS A 50 -9.35 5.34 -7.73
CA HIS A 50 -10.21 5.27 -8.89
C HIS A 50 -10.75 3.85 -9.12
N TYR A 51 -11.84 3.77 -9.86
CA TYR A 51 -12.37 2.49 -10.31
C TYR A 51 -11.47 1.88 -11.40
N HIS A 52 -11.33 0.58 -11.35
CA HIS A 52 -10.65 -0.18 -12.37
C HIS A 52 -11.58 -1.29 -12.87
N HIS A 53 -11.66 -1.47 -14.19
CA HIS A 53 -12.61 -2.40 -14.82
C HIS A 53 -12.44 -3.88 -14.41
N ILE A 54 -11.28 -4.25 -13.88
CA ILE A 54 -10.99 -5.61 -13.38
C ILE A 54 -11.24 -5.71 -11.88
N ASN A 55 -11.19 -4.59 -11.15
CA ASN A 55 -11.32 -4.59 -9.71
C ASN A 55 -12.76 -4.30 -9.29
N THR A 56 -13.42 -5.29 -8.73
CA THR A 56 -14.80 -5.17 -8.22
C THR A 56 -14.88 -4.50 -6.85
N MET A 57 -13.74 -4.30 -6.18
CA MET A 57 -13.68 -3.72 -4.83
C MET A 57 -13.89 -2.20 -4.83
N GLY A 58 -13.68 -1.52 -5.96
CA GLY A 58 -13.71 -0.06 -6.06
C GLY A 58 -12.43 0.62 -5.56
N PRO A 59 -12.48 1.95 -5.35
CA PRO A 59 -11.36 2.72 -4.84
C PRO A 59 -10.94 2.26 -3.45
N ALA A 60 -9.64 1.98 -3.27
CA ALA A 60 -9.13 1.41 -2.04
C ALA A 60 -7.70 1.85 -1.73
N GLY A 61 -7.31 1.77 -0.47
CA GLY A 61 -5.94 1.86 0.00
C GLY A 61 -5.54 0.61 0.77
N ALA A 62 -4.25 0.34 0.84
CA ALA A 62 -3.76 -0.76 1.66
C ALA A 62 -2.40 -0.43 2.26
N ILE A 63 -2.12 -1.06 3.39
CA ILE A 63 -0.80 -1.08 4.02
C ILE A 63 -0.39 -2.53 4.27
N ARG A 64 0.86 -2.87 3.94
CA ARG A 64 1.50 -4.10 4.36
C ARG A 64 2.64 -3.78 5.33
N ALA A 65 2.52 -4.24 6.57
CA ALA A 65 3.54 -4.09 7.60
C ALA A 65 3.81 -5.44 8.26
N GLY A 66 5.05 -5.90 8.16
CA GLY A 66 5.43 -7.25 8.57
C GLY A 66 4.63 -8.32 7.84
N ASP A 67 4.01 -9.22 8.61
CA ASP A 67 3.20 -10.33 8.10
C ASP A 67 1.77 -9.93 7.74
N TYR A 68 1.34 -8.70 8.06
CA TYR A 68 -0.05 -8.29 7.95
C TYR A 68 -0.29 -7.31 6.82
N ARG A 69 -1.46 -7.42 6.19
CA ARG A 69 -1.99 -6.48 5.22
C ARG A 69 -3.37 -6.01 5.67
N LEU A 70 -3.54 -4.69 5.77
CA LEU A 70 -4.83 -4.04 5.96
C LEU A 70 -5.25 -3.41 4.63
N ILE A 71 -6.50 -3.62 4.24
CA ILE A 71 -7.15 -2.98 3.10
C ILE A 71 -8.26 -2.08 3.62
N GLU A 72 -8.42 -0.89 3.05
CA GLU A 72 -9.51 0.04 3.33
C GLU A 72 -10.21 0.43 2.04
N VAL A 73 -11.51 0.11 1.93
CA VAL A 73 -12.36 0.50 0.80
C VAL A 73 -12.89 1.90 1.06
N PHE A 74 -12.55 2.87 0.21
CA PHE A 74 -12.82 4.28 0.49
C PHE A 74 -14.31 4.65 0.52
N GLU A 75 -15.13 4.03 -0.33
CA GLU A 75 -16.55 4.36 -0.40
C GLU A 75 -17.35 3.90 0.81
N THR A 76 -17.01 2.75 1.35
CA THR A 76 -17.74 2.10 2.44
C THR A 76 -17.07 2.26 3.80
N GLY A 77 -15.79 2.63 3.80
CA GLY A 77 -14.95 2.58 4.99
C GLY A 77 -14.69 1.15 5.49
N LYS A 78 -15.11 0.13 4.73
CA LYS A 78 -14.87 -1.29 5.09
C LYS A 78 -13.37 -1.53 5.17
N LYS A 79 -12.96 -2.24 6.23
CA LYS A 79 -11.59 -2.67 6.42
C LYS A 79 -11.51 -4.18 6.46
N GLU A 80 -10.42 -4.72 5.92
CA GLU A 80 -10.13 -6.15 5.91
C GLU A 80 -8.67 -6.34 6.32
N LEU A 81 -8.40 -7.28 7.23
CA LEU A 81 -7.06 -7.55 7.76
C LEU A 81 -6.69 -9.00 7.52
N TYR A 82 -5.53 -9.22 6.90
CA TYR A 82 -5.03 -10.54 6.58
C TYR A 82 -3.61 -10.78 7.10
N ASN A 83 -3.30 -12.04 7.44
CA ASN A 83 -1.94 -12.46 7.78
C ASN A 83 -1.32 -13.19 6.57
N LEU A 84 -0.57 -12.49 5.75
CA LEU A 84 -0.01 -13.02 4.50
C LEU A 84 1.01 -14.14 4.69
N ARG A 85 1.58 -14.31 5.89
CA ARG A 85 2.48 -15.42 6.18
C ARG A 85 1.74 -16.75 6.35
N LYS A 86 0.52 -16.70 6.90
CA LYS A 86 -0.30 -17.88 7.19
C LYS A 86 -1.39 -18.11 6.15
N ASP A 87 -1.82 -17.05 5.51
CA ASP A 87 -2.94 -16.99 4.58
C ASP A 87 -2.61 -16.05 3.41
N ILE A 88 -1.81 -16.54 2.47
CA ILE A 88 -1.42 -15.78 1.28
C ILE A 88 -2.61 -15.54 0.34
N GLY A 89 -3.65 -16.35 0.45
CA GLY A 89 -4.87 -16.25 -0.36
C GLY A 89 -5.89 -15.26 0.19
N GLU A 90 -5.63 -14.64 1.37
CA GLU A 90 -6.53 -13.64 1.97
C GLU A 90 -7.96 -14.17 2.16
N SER A 91 -8.07 -15.41 2.63
CA SER A 91 -9.34 -16.11 2.79
C SER A 91 -9.98 -15.91 4.18
N HIS A 92 -9.19 -15.47 5.16
CA HIS A 92 -9.63 -15.31 6.55
C HIS A 92 -9.39 -13.87 7.04
N ASP A 93 -10.47 -13.09 7.12
CA ASP A 93 -10.45 -11.72 7.63
C ASP A 93 -10.30 -11.70 9.15
N LEU A 94 -9.22 -11.10 9.64
CA LEU A 94 -8.86 -10.99 11.05
C LEU A 94 -9.34 -9.69 11.71
N THR A 95 -10.15 -8.88 11.04
CA THR A 95 -10.55 -7.56 11.52
C THR A 95 -11.23 -7.64 12.89
N ALA A 96 -12.10 -8.61 13.10
CA ALA A 96 -12.79 -8.83 14.38
C ALA A 96 -11.87 -9.41 15.46
N GLU A 97 -10.88 -10.21 15.06
CA GLU A 97 -9.97 -10.87 16.01
C GLU A 97 -8.84 -9.96 16.50
N LYS A 98 -8.46 -8.95 15.70
CA LYS A 98 -7.29 -8.08 15.95
C LYS A 98 -7.60 -6.58 15.82
N PRO A 99 -8.59 -6.05 16.56
CA PRO A 99 -9.03 -4.65 16.42
C PRO A 99 -7.92 -3.63 16.73
N GLU A 100 -7.02 -3.93 17.66
CA GLU A 100 -5.90 -3.05 17.97
C GLU A 100 -4.91 -2.93 16.81
N LEU A 101 -4.65 -4.03 16.11
CA LEU A 101 -3.79 -4.04 14.95
C LEU A 101 -4.43 -3.29 13.78
N VAL A 102 -5.74 -3.47 13.56
CA VAL A 102 -6.52 -2.68 12.59
C VAL A 102 -6.38 -1.20 12.87
N THR A 103 -6.54 -0.78 14.12
CA THR A 103 -6.41 0.62 14.53
C THR A 103 -4.99 1.15 14.26
N LYS A 104 -3.96 0.38 14.62
CA LYS A 104 -2.56 0.74 14.39
C LYS A 104 -2.28 0.93 12.91
N LEU A 105 -2.62 -0.06 12.08
CA LEU A 105 -2.32 -0.03 10.63
C LEU A 105 -3.16 1.04 9.92
N SER A 106 -4.41 1.27 10.33
CA SER A 106 -5.23 2.36 9.80
C SER A 106 -4.59 3.73 10.07
N ARG A 107 -4.06 3.94 11.27
CA ARG A 107 -3.37 5.19 11.62
C ARG A 107 -2.12 5.40 10.78
N MET A 108 -1.33 4.34 10.57
CA MET A 108 -0.13 4.41 9.73
C MET A 108 -0.49 4.74 8.28
N LEU A 109 -1.54 4.11 7.73
CA LEU A 109 -2.02 4.37 6.37
C LEU A 109 -2.54 5.80 6.21
N GLU A 110 -3.28 6.30 7.20
CA GLU A 110 -3.79 7.67 7.21
C GLU A 110 -2.66 8.69 7.29
N GLN A 111 -1.69 8.48 8.18
CA GLN A 111 -0.52 9.36 8.30
C GLN A 111 0.25 9.43 6.98
N TRP A 112 0.50 8.28 6.36
CA TRP A 112 1.15 8.24 5.04
C TRP A 112 0.37 9.02 3.98
N ARG A 113 -0.96 8.93 3.95
CA ARG A 113 -1.80 9.73 3.03
C ARG A 113 -1.62 11.22 3.25
N GLN A 114 -1.59 11.66 4.49
CA GLN A 114 -1.38 13.06 4.85
C GLN A 114 0.01 13.54 4.42
N ASP A 115 1.04 12.77 4.72
CA ASP A 115 2.43 13.11 4.41
C ASP A 115 2.69 13.19 2.89
N THR A 116 2.01 12.36 2.11
CA THR A 116 2.14 12.32 0.65
C THR A 116 1.14 13.21 -0.10
N GLY A 117 0.19 13.81 0.61
CA GLY A 117 -0.90 14.58 -0.01
C GLY A 117 -1.84 13.72 -0.86
N SER A 118 -1.88 12.40 -0.63
CA SER A 118 -2.72 11.45 -1.37
C SER A 118 -4.20 11.72 -1.09
N LYS A 119 -4.99 11.92 -2.16
CA LYS A 119 -6.40 12.30 -2.05
C LYS A 119 -7.31 11.08 -2.24
N ILE A 120 -8.33 10.98 -1.39
CA ILE A 120 -9.45 10.07 -1.60
C ILE A 120 -10.50 10.80 -2.45
N ALA A 121 -11.10 10.09 -3.42
CA ALA A 121 -12.16 10.64 -4.23
C ALA A 121 -13.36 11.04 -3.34
N THR A 122 -13.90 12.22 -3.56
CA THR A 122 -15.12 12.68 -2.93
C THR A 122 -16.34 12.23 -3.73
N VAL A 123 -17.49 12.16 -3.05
CA VAL A 123 -18.76 11.88 -3.74
C VAL A 123 -18.99 12.92 -4.83
N ASN A 124 -19.28 12.44 -6.06
CA ASN A 124 -19.64 13.33 -7.15
C ASN A 124 -21.09 13.83 -6.95
N PRO A 125 -21.32 15.13 -6.70
CA PRO A 125 -22.66 15.67 -6.48
C PRO A 125 -23.56 15.57 -7.74
N ASP A 126 -22.94 15.48 -8.91
CA ASP A 126 -23.65 15.40 -10.20
C ASP A 126 -23.90 13.94 -10.65
N TYR A 127 -23.58 12.98 -9.80
CA TYR A 127 -23.78 11.58 -10.12
C TYR A 127 -25.25 11.24 -10.18
N THR A 128 -25.71 10.74 -11.34
CA THR A 128 -27.07 10.23 -11.53
C THR A 128 -26.99 8.72 -11.77
N PRO A 129 -27.58 7.89 -10.88
CA PRO A 129 -27.60 6.43 -11.08
C PRO A 129 -28.22 6.07 -12.43
N GLY A 130 -27.59 5.14 -13.17
CA GLY A 130 -28.07 4.68 -14.47
C GLY A 130 -27.66 5.51 -15.69
N LYS A 131 -27.01 6.66 -15.52
CA LYS A 131 -26.31 7.33 -16.62
C LYS A 131 -24.89 6.77 -16.73
N ALA A 132 -24.67 5.86 -17.67
CA ALA A 132 -23.31 5.46 -18.03
C ALA A 132 -22.55 6.66 -18.60
N TRP A 133 -21.31 6.82 -18.22
CA TRP A 133 -20.37 7.73 -18.88
C TRP A 133 -20.17 7.20 -20.31
N ARG A 134 -20.52 7.99 -21.30
CA ARG A 134 -20.23 7.74 -22.72
C ARG A 134 -18.93 8.43 -23.10
#